data_7c73caf60231aba6574e68184074baf6
#
_entry.id   7c73caf60231aba6574e68184074baf6
#
_cell.length_a   1.000
_cell.length_b   1.000
_cell.length_c   1.000
_cell.angle_alpha   90.00
_cell.angle_beta   90.00
_cell.angle_gamma   90.00
#
_symmetry.space_group_name_H-M   'P 1'
#
loop_
_entity.id
_entity.type
_entity.pdbx_description
1 polymer ?
#
loop_
_entity_poly.entity_id
_entity_poly.type
_entity_poly.pdbx_seq_one_letter_code
_entity_poly.pdbx_strand_id
1 'polypeptide(L)'
;NSQDMSDTKAKLEKRVQDYSTEAQVYFEGSDRITVDIPGATDANAVLQELGKPGTLIFCTDSSDPEGTKVMDGNQIKDAQAGATSNATTNAREYVVNLTLTSDGVEAFSKATEELAPTKGRIYIMYNGEVLSAPTVNEHIASDTCSITGMGDLEAAQTLASNIRIGALPVQLQEMRSQVV
;
A
#
# COMPACT_ATOMS: atom_id res chain seq x y z
N ASN A 1 8.06 3.56 -18.91
CA ASN A 1 9.36 3.07 -18.47
C ASN A 1 9.26 1.56 -18.22
N SER A 2 10.29 0.80 -18.61
CA SER A 2 10.26 -0.68 -18.51
C SER A 2 10.18 -1.16 -17.05
N GLN A 3 10.77 -0.42 -16.11
CA GLN A 3 10.69 -0.73 -14.70
C GLN A 3 9.26 -0.56 -14.15
N ASP A 4 8.59 0.51 -14.54
CA ASP A 4 7.20 0.76 -14.12
C ASP A 4 6.25 -0.34 -14.64
N MET A 5 6.50 -0.83 -15.84
CA MET A 5 5.74 -1.94 -16.42
C MET A 5 5.99 -3.25 -15.67
N SER A 6 7.24 -3.53 -15.29
CA SER A 6 7.61 -4.69 -14.48
C SER A 6 6.96 -4.66 -13.10
N ASP A 7 7.01 -3.52 -12.43
CA ASP A 7 6.39 -3.32 -11.12
C ASP A 7 4.86 -3.42 -11.18
N THR A 8 4.26 -2.88 -12.24
CA THR A 8 2.82 -2.99 -12.49
C THR A 8 2.41 -4.46 -12.69
N LYS A 9 3.16 -5.21 -13.50
CA LYS A 9 2.93 -6.64 -13.71
C LYS A 9 2.97 -7.41 -12.40
N ALA A 10 4.01 -7.22 -11.59
CA ALA A 10 4.16 -7.90 -10.30
C ALA A 10 3.01 -7.59 -9.33
N LYS A 11 2.54 -6.34 -9.31
CA LYS A 11 1.38 -5.95 -8.49
C LYS A 11 0.08 -6.55 -9.00
N LEU A 12 -0.13 -6.60 -10.31
CA LEU A 12 -1.29 -7.27 -10.91
C LEU A 12 -1.28 -8.77 -10.63
N GLU A 13 -0.13 -9.44 -10.74
CA GLU A 13 0.00 -10.86 -10.38
C GLU A 13 -0.47 -11.14 -8.97
N LYS A 14 -0.10 -10.30 -8.02
CA LYS A 14 -0.57 -10.43 -6.63
C LYS A 14 -2.08 -10.25 -6.50
N ARG A 15 -2.64 -9.24 -7.16
CA ARG A 15 -4.07 -8.95 -7.09
C ARG A 15 -4.91 -10.08 -7.69
N VAL A 16 -4.49 -10.64 -8.82
CA VAL A 16 -5.25 -11.72 -9.48
C VAL A 16 -5.20 -13.03 -8.72
N GLN A 17 -4.17 -13.28 -7.92
CA GLN A 17 -4.08 -14.47 -7.08
C GLN A 17 -5.19 -14.54 -6.03
N ASP A 18 -5.77 -13.40 -5.64
CA ASP A 18 -6.92 -13.34 -4.74
C ASP A 18 -8.20 -13.87 -5.42
N TYR A 19 -8.25 -13.88 -6.75
CA TYR A 19 -9.38 -14.41 -7.53
C TYR A 19 -9.16 -15.86 -7.98
N SER A 20 -7.95 -16.19 -8.39
CA SER A 20 -7.62 -17.53 -8.88
C SER A 20 -6.11 -17.77 -8.77
N THR A 21 -5.76 -18.91 -8.17
CA THR A 21 -4.36 -19.36 -8.11
C THR A 21 -3.82 -19.78 -9.47
N GLU A 22 -4.70 -20.01 -10.46
CA GLU A 22 -4.36 -20.36 -11.83
C GLU A 22 -4.27 -19.13 -12.75
N ALA A 23 -4.54 -17.93 -12.22
CA ALA A 23 -4.44 -16.71 -12.98
C ALA A 23 -3.01 -16.42 -13.41
N GLN A 24 -2.86 -15.88 -14.61
CA GLN A 24 -1.57 -15.55 -15.22
C GLN A 24 -1.55 -14.09 -15.66
N VAL A 25 -0.40 -13.44 -15.48
CA VAL A 25 -0.14 -12.07 -15.93
C VAL A 25 1.14 -12.07 -16.75
N TYR A 26 1.09 -11.58 -17.97
CA TYR A 26 2.24 -11.56 -18.86
C TYR A 26 2.28 -10.30 -19.73
N PHE A 27 3.47 -9.97 -20.23
CA PHE A 27 3.63 -8.86 -21.16
C PHE A 27 3.17 -9.24 -22.57
N GLU A 28 2.50 -8.30 -23.22
CA GLU A 28 2.20 -8.36 -24.64
C GLU A 28 2.78 -7.12 -25.31
N GLY A 29 3.96 -7.26 -25.87
CA GLY A 29 4.71 -6.12 -26.39
C GLY A 29 5.43 -5.32 -25.31
N SER A 30 5.61 -4.03 -25.53
CA SER A 30 6.34 -3.14 -24.64
C SER A 30 5.45 -2.28 -23.75
N ASP A 31 4.16 -2.21 -24.03
CA ASP A 31 3.21 -1.27 -23.42
C ASP A 31 1.88 -1.91 -22.96
N ARG A 32 1.78 -3.23 -23.10
CA ARG A 32 0.58 -3.98 -22.72
C ARG A 32 0.87 -5.07 -21.70
N ILE A 33 -0.11 -5.30 -20.85
CA ILE A 33 -0.11 -6.41 -19.90
C ILE A 33 -1.41 -7.19 -20.12
N THR A 34 -1.28 -8.51 -20.33
CA THR A 34 -2.42 -9.41 -20.46
C THR A 34 -2.62 -10.17 -19.14
N VAL A 35 -3.86 -10.19 -18.69
CA VAL A 35 -4.29 -10.88 -17.47
C VAL A 35 -5.26 -11.99 -17.89
N ASP A 36 -4.92 -13.23 -17.59
CA ASP A 36 -5.75 -14.41 -17.84
C ASP A 36 -6.23 -15.00 -16.51
N ILE A 37 -7.55 -15.01 -16.32
CA ILE A 37 -8.18 -15.52 -15.09
C ILE A 37 -9.17 -16.63 -15.48
N PRO A 38 -8.75 -17.91 -15.38
CA PRO A 38 -9.63 -19.02 -15.69
C PRO A 38 -10.88 -19.03 -14.77
N GLY A 39 -12.03 -19.21 -15.37
CA GLY A 39 -13.30 -19.30 -14.65
C GLY A 39 -13.91 -17.97 -14.21
N ALA A 40 -13.35 -16.84 -14.61
CA ALA A 40 -13.96 -15.54 -14.37
C ALA A 40 -15.27 -15.40 -15.18
N THR A 41 -16.38 -15.18 -14.50
CA THR A 41 -17.70 -15.02 -15.12
C THR A 41 -18.09 -13.58 -15.38
N ASP A 42 -17.44 -12.64 -14.71
CA ASP A 42 -17.65 -11.19 -14.87
C ASP A 42 -16.30 -10.45 -15.01
N ALA A 43 -15.88 -10.28 -16.26
CA ALA A 43 -14.64 -9.59 -16.58
C ALA A 43 -14.64 -8.11 -16.13
N ASN A 44 -15.79 -7.42 -16.19
CA ASN A 44 -15.88 -6.03 -15.80
C ASN A 44 -15.69 -5.83 -14.30
N ALA A 45 -16.28 -6.69 -13.46
CA ALA A 45 -16.09 -6.63 -12.02
C ALA A 45 -14.62 -6.84 -11.64
N VAL A 46 -13.98 -7.85 -12.24
CA VAL A 46 -12.56 -8.14 -12.02
C VAL A 46 -11.67 -6.97 -12.46
N LEU A 47 -11.93 -6.41 -13.63
CA LEU A 47 -11.18 -5.26 -14.15
C LEU A 47 -11.32 -4.02 -13.28
N GLN A 48 -12.51 -3.76 -12.75
CA GLN A 48 -12.72 -2.66 -11.81
C GLN A 48 -11.91 -2.84 -10.53
N GLU A 49 -11.85 -4.03 -9.98
CA GLU A 49 -11.05 -4.33 -8.80
C GLU A 49 -9.53 -4.26 -9.08
N LEU A 50 -9.08 -4.82 -10.19
CA LEU A 50 -7.66 -4.77 -10.58
C LEU A 50 -7.18 -3.36 -10.94
N GLY A 51 -8.04 -2.59 -11.59
CA GLY A 51 -7.74 -1.23 -12.04
C GLY A 51 -7.91 -0.15 -10.97
N LYS A 52 -8.59 -0.45 -9.85
CA LYS A 52 -8.67 0.49 -8.74
C LYS A 52 -7.28 0.71 -8.17
N PRO A 53 -6.72 1.94 -8.24
CA PRO A 53 -5.65 2.26 -7.34
C PRO A 53 -6.23 2.12 -5.94
N GLY A 54 -5.74 1.19 -5.16
CA GLY A 54 -6.05 1.18 -3.75
C GLY A 54 -5.69 2.56 -3.21
N THR A 55 -6.66 3.29 -2.68
CA THR A 55 -6.44 4.63 -2.19
C THR A 55 -5.83 4.54 -0.80
N LEU A 56 -4.53 4.37 -0.74
CA LEU A 56 -3.77 4.44 0.52
C LEU A 56 -3.45 5.91 0.79
N ILE A 57 -3.92 6.42 1.92
CA ILE A 57 -3.74 7.80 2.35
C ILE A 57 -3.21 7.80 3.78
N PHE A 58 -2.17 8.61 4.01
CA PHE A 58 -1.71 8.98 5.35
C PHE A 58 -2.21 10.40 5.60
N CYS A 59 -3.01 10.59 6.64
CA CYS A 59 -3.61 11.87 6.97
C CYS A 59 -3.56 12.15 8.48
N THR A 60 -3.78 13.39 8.86
CA THR A 60 -3.81 13.81 10.27
C THR A 60 -5.22 13.83 10.85
N ASP A 61 -6.23 13.77 10.02
CA ASP A 61 -7.64 13.69 10.41
C ASP A 61 -8.38 12.67 9.52
N SER A 62 -8.90 11.63 10.14
CA SER A 62 -9.64 10.58 9.44
C SER A 62 -11.03 11.01 8.95
N SER A 63 -11.55 12.13 9.45
CA SER A 63 -12.83 12.69 8.98
C SER A 63 -12.69 13.52 7.69
N ASP A 64 -11.48 14.00 7.41
CA ASP A 64 -11.13 14.75 6.19
C ASP A 64 -9.78 14.26 5.62
N PRO A 65 -9.72 13.02 5.09
CA PRO A 65 -8.45 12.43 4.63
C PRO A 65 -7.78 13.21 3.50
N GLU A 66 -8.57 13.77 2.59
CA GLU A 66 -8.05 14.52 1.44
C GLU A 66 -7.53 15.90 1.84
N GLY A 67 -8.23 16.59 2.74
CA GLY A 67 -7.84 17.93 3.21
C GLY A 67 -6.64 17.91 4.16
N THR A 68 -6.42 16.80 4.86
CA THR A 68 -5.30 16.63 5.81
C THR A 68 -4.28 15.59 5.37
N LYS A 69 -4.26 15.27 4.08
CA LYS A 69 -3.34 14.29 3.51
C LYS A 69 -1.88 14.69 3.71
N VAL A 70 -1.10 13.79 4.31
CA VAL A 70 0.35 13.90 4.47
C VAL A 70 1.05 13.31 3.25
N MET A 71 0.71 12.08 2.90
CA MET A 71 1.23 11.38 1.74
C MET A 71 0.26 10.29 1.29
N ASP A 72 0.49 9.74 0.12
CA ASP A 72 -0.29 8.65 -0.43
C ASP A 72 0.61 7.45 -0.83
N GLY A 73 -0.01 6.42 -1.39
CA GLY A 73 0.71 5.20 -1.76
C GLY A 73 1.80 5.37 -2.82
N ASN A 74 1.77 6.44 -3.61
CA ASN A 74 2.81 6.72 -4.60
C ASN A 74 4.16 7.10 -3.97
N GLN A 75 4.13 7.55 -2.73
CA GLN A 75 5.30 7.98 -1.96
C GLN A 75 5.88 6.84 -1.11
N ILE A 76 5.36 5.63 -1.24
CA ILE A 76 5.85 4.43 -0.58
C ILE A 76 6.53 3.53 -1.60
N LYS A 77 7.82 3.26 -1.38
CA LYS A 77 8.63 2.38 -2.21
C LYS A 77 8.37 0.91 -1.94
N ASP A 78 8.27 0.56 -0.66
CA ASP A 78 8.13 -0.84 -0.21
C ASP A 78 7.45 -0.89 1.17
N ALA A 79 6.85 -2.03 1.47
CA ALA A 79 6.27 -2.34 2.76
C ALA A 79 6.50 -3.81 3.09
N GLN A 80 7.04 -4.08 4.27
CA GLN A 80 7.35 -5.44 4.72
C GLN A 80 6.88 -5.66 6.14
N ALA A 81 6.24 -6.81 6.38
CA ALA A 81 5.95 -7.25 7.74
C ALA A 81 7.23 -7.69 8.44
N GLY A 82 7.34 -7.34 9.70
CA GLY A 82 8.46 -7.72 10.55
C GLY A 82 8.01 -8.01 11.97
N ALA A 83 8.95 -8.41 12.80
CA ALA A 83 8.74 -8.58 14.22
C ALA A 83 9.86 -7.85 14.98
N THR A 84 9.47 -7.18 16.03
CA THR A 84 10.37 -6.54 16.99
C THR A 84 10.05 -7.01 18.40
N SER A 85 10.90 -6.71 19.34
CA SER A 85 10.64 -6.96 20.76
C SER A 85 10.41 -5.64 21.47
N ASN A 86 9.34 -5.55 22.22
CA ASN A 86 9.11 -4.41 23.08
C ASN A 86 10.18 -4.35 24.17
N ALA A 87 10.94 -3.27 24.21
CA ALA A 87 12.07 -3.12 25.11
C ALA A 87 11.67 -3.13 26.61
N THR A 88 10.41 -2.81 26.90
CA THR A 88 9.89 -2.73 28.29
C THR A 88 9.29 -4.05 28.76
N THR A 89 8.55 -4.73 27.88
CA THR A 89 7.79 -5.94 28.24
C THR A 89 8.43 -7.24 27.77
N ASN A 90 9.46 -7.18 26.91
CA ASN A 90 10.04 -8.31 26.18
C ASN A 90 9.02 -9.09 25.32
N ALA A 91 7.83 -8.55 25.13
CA ALA A 91 6.83 -9.15 24.28
C ALA A 91 7.21 -8.97 22.80
N ARG A 92 6.92 -9.99 22.00
CA ARG A 92 7.08 -9.90 20.56
C ARG A 92 5.96 -9.01 20.00
N GLU A 93 6.36 -7.98 19.28
CA GLU A 93 5.44 -7.10 18.55
C GLU A 93 5.63 -7.28 17.05
N TYR A 94 4.54 -7.25 16.34
CA TYR A 94 4.56 -7.31 14.87
C TYR A 94 4.40 -5.90 14.32
N VAL A 95 5.18 -5.61 13.28
CA VAL A 95 5.28 -4.28 12.69
C VAL A 95 5.22 -4.36 11.18
N VAL A 96 4.85 -3.26 10.54
CA VAL A 96 5.03 -3.08 9.11
C VAL A 96 6.10 -2.02 8.90
N ASN A 97 7.20 -2.40 8.27
CA ASN A 97 8.27 -1.50 7.91
C ASN A 97 8.00 -0.92 6.52
N LEU A 98 7.97 0.39 6.44
CA LEU A 98 7.76 1.15 5.22
C LEU A 98 9.07 1.77 4.75
N THR A 99 9.32 1.72 3.45
CA THR A 99 10.36 2.48 2.78
C THR A 99 9.72 3.56 1.95
N LEU A 100 10.11 4.82 2.15
CA LEU A 100 9.54 5.98 1.51
C LEU A 100 10.37 6.44 0.32
N THR A 101 9.73 7.10 -0.65
CA THR A 101 10.41 7.87 -1.69
C THR A 101 10.96 9.17 -1.09
N SER A 102 11.81 9.90 -1.84
CA SER A 102 12.33 11.19 -1.39
C SER A 102 11.21 12.19 -1.05
N ASP A 103 10.16 12.24 -1.88
CA ASP A 103 8.99 13.09 -1.64
C ASP A 103 8.21 12.63 -0.39
N GLY A 104 8.12 11.33 -0.17
CA GLY A 104 7.49 10.75 1.02
C GLY A 104 8.27 11.07 2.29
N VAL A 105 9.58 11.03 2.26
CA VAL A 105 10.44 11.41 3.39
C VAL A 105 10.22 12.88 3.77
N GLU A 106 10.20 13.78 2.80
CA GLU A 106 9.97 15.22 3.03
C GLU A 106 8.59 15.47 3.65
N ALA A 107 7.54 14.90 3.06
CA ALA A 107 6.17 15.07 3.56
C ALA A 107 5.97 14.46 4.96
N PHE A 108 6.51 13.28 5.19
CA PHE A 108 6.41 12.60 6.48
C PHE A 108 7.24 13.28 7.57
N SER A 109 8.45 13.73 7.24
CA SER A 109 9.31 14.53 8.13
C SER A 109 8.60 15.79 8.61
N LYS A 110 8.02 16.57 7.70
CA LYS A 110 7.26 17.77 8.03
C LYS A 110 6.05 17.47 8.93
N ALA A 111 5.26 16.46 8.59
CA ALA A 111 4.09 16.09 9.38
C ALA A 111 4.47 15.61 10.79
N THR A 112 5.52 14.81 10.93
CA THR A 112 5.98 14.33 12.23
C THR A 112 6.60 15.44 13.07
N GLU A 113 7.26 16.43 12.45
CA GLU A 113 7.74 17.62 13.14
C GLU A 113 6.60 18.44 13.77
N GLU A 114 5.50 18.59 13.03
CA GLU A 114 4.33 19.33 13.52
C GLU A 114 3.54 18.55 14.61
N LEU A 115 3.48 17.23 14.49
CA LEU A 115 2.67 16.38 15.38
C LEU A 115 3.41 15.91 16.63
N ALA A 116 4.73 15.80 16.61
CA ALA A 116 5.50 15.28 17.73
C ALA A 116 5.28 16.05 19.04
N PRO A 117 5.25 17.41 19.06
CA PRO A 117 5.05 18.16 20.29
C PRO A 117 3.70 17.92 20.96
N THR A 118 2.67 17.62 20.16
CA THR A 118 1.30 17.39 20.63
C THR A 118 0.97 15.92 20.78
N LYS A 119 1.91 15.01 20.42
CA LYS A 119 1.68 13.57 20.31
C LYS A 119 0.46 13.24 19.43
N GLY A 120 0.35 13.96 18.32
CA GLY A 120 -0.71 13.76 17.36
C GLY A 120 -0.64 12.39 16.68
N ARG A 121 -1.68 12.05 15.97
CA ARG A 121 -1.76 10.76 15.25
C ARG A 121 -1.67 10.95 13.75
N ILE A 122 -1.08 9.98 13.07
CA ILE A 122 -1.21 9.82 11.64
C ILE A 122 -2.15 8.64 11.39
N TYR A 123 -3.22 8.89 10.66
CA TYR A 123 -4.18 7.87 10.28
C TYR A 123 -3.76 7.27 8.95
N ILE A 124 -3.62 5.96 8.93
CA ILE A 124 -3.34 5.19 7.71
C ILE A 124 -4.66 4.64 7.21
N MET A 125 -5.14 5.19 6.10
CA MET A 125 -6.44 4.84 5.52
C MET A 125 -6.25 4.11 4.20
N TYR A 126 -7.05 3.08 4.01
CA TYR A 126 -7.12 2.33 2.77
C TYR A 126 -8.58 2.20 2.33
N ASN A 127 -8.89 2.67 1.12
CA ASN A 127 -10.25 2.69 0.57
C ASN A 127 -11.30 3.35 1.49
N GLY A 128 -10.90 4.36 2.25
CA GLY A 128 -11.79 5.09 3.17
C GLY A 128 -11.92 4.48 4.57
N GLU A 129 -11.23 3.37 4.84
CA GLU A 129 -11.18 2.73 6.16
C GLU A 129 -9.86 2.98 6.87
N VAL A 130 -9.92 3.25 8.17
CA VAL A 130 -8.71 3.40 9.00
C VAL A 130 -8.13 2.02 9.29
N LEU A 131 -6.95 1.75 8.77
CA LEU A 131 -6.21 0.52 9.04
C LEU A 131 -5.40 0.61 10.33
N SER A 132 -4.81 1.77 10.59
CA SER A 132 -3.98 2.02 11.76
C SER A 132 -3.91 3.52 12.04
N ALA A 133 -3.66 3.88 13.28
CA ALA A 133 -3.54 5.28 13.71
C ALA A 133 -2.41 5.43 14.73
N PRO A 134 -1.15 5.25 14.32
CA PRO A 134 -0.02 5.38 15.22
C PRO A 134 0.14 6.81 15.75
N THR A 135 0.56 6.91 16.99
CA THR A 135 0.90 8.19 17.63
C THR A 135 2.30 8.60 17.21
N VAL A 136 2.48 9.87 16.85
CA VAL A 136 3.77 10.45 16.53
C VAL A 136 4.41 10.94 17.85
N ASN A 137 5.49 10.28 18.24
CA ASN A 137 6.21 10.58 19.49
C ASN A 137 7.43 11.48 19.26
N GLU A 138 7.97 11.45 18.06
CA GLU A 138 9.18 12.18 17.69
C GLU A 138 9.18 12.56 16.19
N HIS A 139 10.01 13.52 15.85
CA HIS A 139 10.24 13.87 14.45
C HIS A 139 11.00 12.75 13.75
N ILE A 140 10.48 12.31 12.62
CA ILE A 140 11.06 11.24 11.81
C ILE A 140 11.47 11.79 10.45
N ALA A 141 12.77 11.90 10.23
CA ALA A 141 13.37 12.33 8.98
C ALA A 141 14.17 11.18 8.33
N SER A 142 13.53 10.02 8.19
CA SER A 142 14.14 8.80 7.66
C SER A 142 13.34 8.30 6.46
N ASP A 143 14.00 7.62 5.54
CA ASP A 143 13.37 6.91 4.43
C ASP A 143 12.67 5.62 4.88
N THR A 144 12.83 5.24 6.14
CA THR A 144 12.17 4.10 6.73
C THR A 144 11.34 4.51 7.94
N CYS A 145 10.14 3.96 8.03
CA CYS A 145 9.31 4.10 9.23
C CYS A 145 8.61 2.76 9.52
N SER A 146 8.18 2.59 10.76
CA SER A 146 7.52 1.36 11.19
C SER A 146 6.14 1.66 11.77
N ILE A 147 5.15 0.91 11.32
CA ILE A 147 3.82 0.90 11.91
C ILE A 147 3.81 -0.19 12.98
N THR A 148 3.61 0.20 14.22
CA THR A 148 3.54 -0.71 15.38
C THR A 148 2.09 -1.03 15.75
N GLY A 149 1.90 -1.94 16.69
CA GLY A 149 0.57 -2.26 17.22
C GLY A 149 -0.21 -3.26 16.36
N MET A 150 0.46 -4.00 15.49
CA MET A 150 -0.16 -5.13 14.80
C MET A 150 -0.41 -6.27 15.80
N GLY A 151 -1.62 -6.81 15.80
CA GLY A 151 -2.02 -7.86 16.74
C GLY A 151 -1.29 -9.18 16.53
N ASP A 152 -0.99 -9.52 15.28
CA ASP A 152 -0.27 -10.73 14.89
C ASP A 152 0.50 -10.54 13.57
N LEU A 153 1.27 -11.57 13.20
CA LEU A 153 2.06 -11.56 11.98
C LEU A 153 1.19 -11.52 10.72
N GLU A 154 0.05 -12.20 10.74
CA GLU A 154 -0.87 -12.24 9.60
C GLU A 154 -1.46 -10.85 9.32
N ALA A 155 -1.87 -10.12 10.36
CA ALA A 155 -2.34 -8.73 10.23
C ALA A 155 -1.24 -7.82 9.65
N ALA A 156 0.00 -7.95 10.12
CA ALA A 156 1.14 -7.20 9.58
C ALA A 156 1.43 -7.55 8.11
N GLN A 157 1.38 -8.81 7.75
CA GLN A 157 1.58 -9.28 6.37
C GLN A 157 0.46 -8.79 5.44
N THR A 158 -0.78 -8.84 5.89
CA THR A 158 -1.94 -8.35 5.14
C THR A 158 -1.84 -6.84 4.90
N LEU A 159 -1.52 -6.06 5.93
CA LEU A 159 -1.33 -4.62 5.80
C LEU A 159 -0.16 -4.28 4.86
N ALA A 160 0.99 -4.93 5.02
CA ALA A 160 2.13 -4.73 4.14
C ALA A 160 1.80 -5.07 2.68
N SER A 161 1.06 -6.14 2.44
CA SER A 161 0.60 -6.54 1.12
C SER A 161 -0.34 -5.50 0.51
N ASN A 162 -1.34 -5.03 1.26
CA ASN A 162 -2.27 -3.99 0.83
C ASN A 162 -1.56 -2.68 0.47
N ILE A 163 -0.57 -2.29 1.26
CA ILE A 163 0.25 -1.10 0.99
C ILE A 163 1.05 -1.26 -0.31
N ARG A 164 1.70 -2.41 -0.52
CA ARG A 164 2.46 -2.69 -1.75
C ARG A 164 1.59 -2.72 -2.99
N ILE A 165 0.38 -3.28 -2.88
CA ILE A 165 -0.59 -3.40 -3.98
C ILE A 165 -1.29 -2.06 -4.24
N GLY A 166 -1.40 -1.19 -3.24
CA GLY A 166 -2.23 0.01 -3.24
C GLY A 166 -1.88 1.07 -4.29
N ALA A 167 -0.66 1.11 -4.81
CA ALA A 167 -0.25 2.05 -5.85
C ALA A 167 0.30 1.34 -7.06
N LEU A 168 -0.32 1.50 -8.21
CA LEU A 168 0.26 1.13 -9.50
C LEU A 168 1.13 2.28 -9.99
N PRO A 169 2.38 2.01 -10.45
CA PRO A 169 3.30 3.06 -10.90
C PRO A 169 2.91 3.68 -12.24
N VAL A 170 1.92 3.11 -12.94
CA VAL A 170 1.39 3.61 -14.20
C VAL A 170 -0.13 3.56 -14.22
N GLN A 171 -0.76 4.45 -14.98
CA GLN A 171 -2.18 4.36 -15.28
C GLN A 171 -2.45 3.18 -16.22
N LEU A 172 -3.45 2.39 -15.86
CA LEU A 172 -3.95 1.32 -16.71
C LEU A 172 -5.18 1.78 -17.48
N GLN A 173 -5.20 1.46 -18.76
CA GLN A 173 -6.36 1.63 -19.63
C GLN A 173 -6.77 0.28 -20.18
N GLU A 174 -8.03 -0.08 -20.01
CA GLU A 174 -8.59 -1.28 -20.64
C GLU A 174 -8.60 -1.11 -22.16
N MET A 175 -7.92 -2.01 -22.87
CA MET A 175 -7.93 -2.06 -24.32
C MET A 175 -8.96 -3.05 -24.84
N ARG A 176 -9.10 -4.18 -24.16
CA ARG A 176 -10.04 -5.23 -24.54
C ARG A 176 -10.26 -6.18 -23.38
N SER A 177 -11.50 -6.59 -23.15
CA SER A 177 -11.85 -7.71 -22.29
C SER A 177 -12.66 -8.75 -23.06
N GLN A 178 -12.49 -10.00 -22.70
CA GLN A 178 -13.22 -11.12 -23.28
C GLN A 178 -13.43 -12.21 -22.24
N VAL A 179 -14.69 -12.61 -22.08
CA VAL A 179 -15.06 -13.80 -21.32
C VAL A 179 -15.10 -14.98 -22.28
N VAL A 180 -14.39 -16.04 -21.95
CA VAL A 180 -14.32 -17.26 -22.75
C VAL A 180 -15.05 -18.39 -22.06
#